data_0fac5caae15dbab4f92a90addf283236
#
_entry.id   0fac5caae15dbab4f92a90addf283236
#
_cell.length_a   1.000
_cell.length_b   1.000
_cell.length_c   1.000
_cell.angle_alpha   90.00
_cell.angle_beta   90.00
_cell.angle_gamma   90.00
#
_symmetry.space_group_name_H-M   'P 1'
#
loop_
_entity.id
_entity.type
_entity.pdbx_description
1 polymer ?
#
loop_
_entity_poly.entity_id
_entity_poly.type
_entity_poly.pdbx_seq_one_letter_code
_entity_poly.pdbx_strand_id
1 'polypeptide(L)'
;MFSNFLSNTFKIQAIINKTLMESKDIDNAMHLFSSITNKSNYMYTVMFKGLITNNVAEKVLDLFDEMKIEPDQFTLSTLFNACAVLNNNRAMKTGKRLLDEMPENYRNNNITSTSAIDMLMKFGDVESAERIFRSMKTKNIITYNATIKGYVGNEMFEKALDLFEQIHISLTNVTYTIVFNACAKLCNDRAMKIGKKLLAKMPENSRNDNITSNSAIDMLMKFGDVESAERIFRSIKAKDIITYGAMVKGYVGNEMFEKALDLFEQIDIELGDVTYTIVFNACAKLC
;
A
#
# COMPACT_ATOMS: atom_id res chain seq x y z
N MET A 1 -4.23 -41.65 -16.34
CA MET A 1 -5.46 -41.43 -15.58
C MET A 1 -5.17 -41.02 -14.11
N PHE A 2 -4.30 -41.70 -13.38
CA PHE A 2 -3.93 -41.37 -11.97
C PHE A 2 -3.30 -39.99 -11.81
N SER A 3 -2.43 -39.51 -12.71
CA SER A 3 -1.80 -38.19 -12.61
C SER A 3 -2.80 -37.02 -12.73
N ASN A 4 -3.83 -37.17 -13.55
CA ASN A 4 -4.89 -36.16 -13.69
C ASN A 4 -5.83 -36.13 -12.48
N PHE A 5 -6.05 -37.28 -11.82
CA PHE A 5 -6.88 -37.37 -10.64
C PHE A 5 -6.18 -36.70 -9.43
N LEU A 6 -4.89 -36.98 -9.22
CA LEU A 6 -4.08 -36.32 -8.19
C LEU A 6 -3.99 -34.82 -8.40
N SER A 7 -3.77 -34.37 -9.64
CA SER A 7 -3.74 -32.93 -9.98
C SER A 7 -5.07 -32.22 -9.66
N ASN A 8 -6.20 -32.89 -9.89
CA ASN A 8 -7.53 -32.33 -9.57
C ASN A 8 -7.78 -32.28 -8.06
N THR A 9 -7.36 -33.29 -7.29
CA THR A 9 -7.50 -33.30 -5.83
C THR A 9 -6.71 -32.15 -5.19
N PHE A 10 -5.48 -31.88 -5.63
CA PHE A 10 -4.67 -30.76 -5.13
C PHE A 10 -5.29 -29.40 -5.46
N LYS A 11 -5.87 -29.25 -6.65
CA LYS A 11 -6.57 -28.00 -7.03
C LYS A 11 -7.81 -27.78 -6.15
N ILE A 12 -8.58 -28.83 -5.89
CA ILE A 12 -9.78 -28.77 -5.04
C ILE A 12 -9.39 -28.37 -3.61
N GLN A 13 -8.37 -28.98 -3.05
CA GLN A 13 -7.88 -28.63 -1.69
C GLN A 13 -7.39 -27.19 -1.59
N ALA A 14 -6.69 -26.69 -2.62
CA ALA A 14 -6.27 -25.30 -2.67
C ALA A 14 -7.45 -24.33 -2.77
N ILE A 15 -8.50 -24.68 -3.53
CA ILE A 15 -9.74 -23.89 -3.65
C ILE A 15 -10.48 -23.86 -2.31
N ILE A 16 -10.63 -25.01 -1.64
CA ILE A 16 -11.30 -25.06 -0.33
C ILE A 16 -10.54 -24.20 0.69
N ASN A 17 -9.21 -24.30 0.76
CA ASN A 17 -8.40 -23.46 1.63
C ASN A 17 -8.57 -21.96 1.34
N LYS A 18 -8.61 -21.59 0.06
CA LYS A 18 -8.87 -20.20 -0.35
C LYS A 18 -10.24 -19.74 0.16
N THR A 19 -11.28 -20.53 -0.03
CA THR A 19 -12.65 -20.23 0.43
C THR A 19 -12.73 -20.09 1.95
N LEU A 20 -12.11 -20.98 2.72
CA LEU A 20 -12.05 -20.89 4.18
C LEU A 20 -11.33 -19.61 4.63
N MET A 21 -10.23 -19.24 3.98
CA MET A 21 -9.54 -17.98 4.27
C MET A 21 -10.37 -16.73 3.92
N GLU A 22 -11.11 -16.75 2.83
CA GLU A 22 -12.04 -15.67 2.43
C GLU A 22 -13.20 -15.54 3.41
N SER A 23 -13.69 -16.65 3.99
CA SER A 23 -14.72 -16.66 5.05
C SER A 23 -14.16 -16.39 6.46
N LYS A 24 -12.85 -16.13 6.59
CA LYS A 24 -12.12 -15.93 7.85
C LYS A 24 -12.11 -17.16 8.79
N ASP A 25 -12.35 -18.33 8.25
CA ASP A 25 -12.28 -19.59 9.00
C ASP A 25 -10.85 -20.15 8.99
N ILE A 26 -9.99 -19.45 9.72
CA ILE A 26 -8.54 -19.69 9.73
C ILE A 26 -8.22 -21.06 10.33
N ASP A 27 -8.92 -21.48 11.38
CA ASP A 27 -8.61 -22.72 12.08
C ASP A 27 -8.91 -23.94 11.22
N ASN A 28 -10.05 -23.98 10.54
CA ASN A 28 -10.37 -25.05 9.59
C ASN A 28 -9.44 -25.03 8.37
N ALA A 29 -9.05 -23.85 7.87
CA ALA A 29 -8.08 -23.74 6.81
C ALA A 29 -6.70 -24.29 7.21
N MET A 30 -6.23 -23.97 8.42
CA MET A 30 -4.98 -24.50 8.97
C MET A 30 -5.04 -26.01 9.17
N HIS A 31 -6.14 -26.53 9.73
CA HIS A 31 -6.34 -27.95 9.90
C HIS A 31 -6.33 -28.71 8.58
N LEU A 32 -7.08 -28.22 7.58
CA LEU A 32 -7.09 -28.80 6.25
C LEU A 32 -5.69 -28.74 5.61
N PHE A 33 -5.02 -27.60 5.69
CA PHE A 33 -3.67 -27.46 5.15
C PHE A 33 -2.68 -28.44 5.80
N SER A 34 -2.76 -28.60 7.11
CA SER A 34 -1.89 -29.54 7.86
C SER A 34 -2.12 -31.00 7.46
N SER A 35 -3.35 -31.39 7.13
CA SER A 35 -3.69 -32.75 6.71
C SER A 35 -3.15 -33.15 5.32
N ILE A 36 -2.71 -32.18 4.51
CA ILE A 36 -2.18 -32.43 3.18
C ILE A 36 -0.75 -32.94 3.27
N THR A 37 -0.48 -34.13 2.76
CA THR A 37 0.85 -34.75 2.82
C THR A 37 1.86 -34.11 1.88
N ASN A 38 1.45 -33.85 0.62
CA ASN A 38 2.31 -33.27 -0.40
C ASN A 38 1.84 -31.85 -0.76
N LYS A 39 2.44 -30.85 -0.12
CA LYS A 39 2.11 -29.45 -0.35
C LYS A 39 2.94 -28.88 -1.49
N SER A 40 2.30 -28.17 -2.42
CA SER A 40 2.96 -27.43 -3.49
C SER A 40 3.20 -25.96 -3.13
N ASN A 41 4.11 -25.30 -3.85
CA ASN A 41 4.33 -23.85 -3.72
C ASN A 41 3.03 -23.05 -3.90
N TYR A 42 2.17 -23.47 -4.85
CA TYR A 42 0.86 -22.82 -5.02
C TYR A 42 -0.01 -22.88 -3.76
N MET A 43 -0.05 -24.03 -3.07
CA MET A 43 -0.82 -24.19 -1.83
C MET A 43 -0.26 -23.34 -0.70
N TYR A 44 1.06 -23.30 -0.54
CA TYR A 44 1.71 -22.39 0.42
C TYR A 44 1.40 -20.92 0.09
N THR A 45 1.48 -20.51 -1.18
CA THR A 45 1.18 -19.13 -1.59
C THR A 45 -0.26 -18.74 -1.28
N VAL A 46 -1.24 -19.63 -1.55
CA VAL A 46 -2.66 -19.40 -1.21
C VAL A 46 -2.85 -19.26 0.29
N MET A 47 -2.25 -20.17 1.06
CA MET A 47 -2.31 -20.15 2.52
C MET A 47 -1.69 -18.89 3.11
N PHE A 48 -0.47 -18.55 2.69
CA PHE A 48 0.24 -17.35 3.15
C PHE A 48 -0.53 -16.06 2.84
N LYS A 49 -1.07 -15.92 1.63
CA LYS A 49 -1.91 -14.76 1.26
C LYS A 49 -3.15 -14.68 2.15
N GLY A 50 -3.82 -15.80 2.41
CA GLY A 50 -4.96 -15.84 3.30
C GLY A 50 -4.63 -15.41 4.72
N LEU A 51 -3.52 -15.90 5.28
CA LEU A 51 -3.05 -15.53 6.62
C LEU A 51 -2.69 -14.03 6.70
N ILE A 52 -2.01 -13.48 5.69
CA ILE A 52 -1.69 -12.05 5.61
C ILE A 52 -2.98 -11.21 5.59
N THR A 53 -3.94 -11.57 4.73
CA THR A 53 -5.21 -10.84 4.57
C THR A 53 -6.06 -10.86 5.85
N ASN A 54 -5.97 -11.94 6.63
CA ASN A 54 -6.67 -12.09 7.91
C ASN A 54 -5.89 -11.53 9.11
N ASN A 55 -4.83 -10.75 8.89
CA ASN A 55 -4.00 -10.13 9.93
C ASN A 55 -3.32 -11.11 10.90
N VAL A 56 -3.02 -12.32 10.46
CA VAL A 56 -2.29 -13.36 11.21
C VAL A 56 -0.98 -13.76 10.52
N ALA A 57 -0.27 -12.75 9.99
CA ALA A 57 0.96 -12.94 9.22
C ALA A 57 2.07 -13.68 9.98
N GLU A 58 2.05 -13.71 11.33
CA GLU A 58 3.03 -14.48 12.13
C GLU A 58 2.97 -15.98 11.79
N LYS A 59 1.76 -16.52 11.58
CA LYS A 59 1.58 -17.93 11.17
C LYS A 59 2.21 -18.26 9.81
N VAL A 60 2.48 -17.24 8.97
CA VAL A 60 3.20 -17.46 7.70
C VAL A 60 4.64 -17.87 7.96
N LEU A 61 5.31 -17.22 8.90
CA LEU A 61 6.69 -17.56 9.25
C LEU A 61 6.78 -18.92 9.93
N ASP A 62 5.77 -19.29 10.76
CA ASP A 62 5.70 -20.62 11.38
C ASP A 62 5.57 -21.71 10.31
N LEU A 63 4.66 -21.56 9.36
CA LEU A 63 4.49 -22.48 8.24
C LEU A 63 5.70 -22.51 7.29
N PHE A 64 6.40 -21.38 7.14
CA PHE A 64 7.62 -21.34 6.35
C PHE A 64 8.77 -22.13 7.01
N ASP A 65 8.92 -22.05 8.33
CA ASP A 65 9.92 -22.82 9.07
C ASP A 65 9.68 -24.34 8.96
N GLU A 66 8.41 -24.78 8.74
CA GLU A 66 8.02 -26.17 8.50
C GLU A 66 8.09 -26.59 7.01
N MET A 67 8.33 -25.65 6.10
CA MET A 67 8.29 -25.87 4.65
C MET A 67 9.48 -26.71 4.20
N LYS A 68 9.17 -27.86 3.52
CA LYS A 68 10.19 -28.84 3.08
C LYS A 68 10.58 -28.70 1.60
N ILE A 69 9.98 -27.75 0.89
CA ILE A 69 10.25 -27.48 -0.53
C ILE A 69 10.81 -26.08 -0.70
N GLU A 70 11.67 -25.89 -1.69
CA GLU A 70 12.19 -24.56 -2.01
C GLU A 70 11.08 -23.62 -2.47
N PRO A 71 11.00 -22.40 -1.94
CA PRO A 71 10.03 -21.41 -2.38
C PRO A 71 10.26 -21.02 -3.84
N ASP A 72 9.20 -21.08 -4.65
CA ASP A 72 9.24 -20.46 -5.99
C ASP A 72 9.13 -18.92 -5.88
N GLN A 73 9.25 -18.23 -7.02
CA GLN A 73 9.19 -16.77 -7.09
C GLN A 73 7.91 -16.17 -6.48
N PHE A 74 6.76 -16.86 -6.57
CA PHE A 74 5.49 -16.38 -6.03
C PHE A 74 5.40 -16.60 -4.52
N THR A 75 5.86 -17.74 -4.06
CA THR A 75 5.96 -18.05 -2.62
C THR A 75 6.93 -17.10 -1.95
N LEU A 76 8.09 -16.88 -2.55
CA LEU A 76 9.12 -15.96 -2.05
C LEU A 76 8.61 -14.51 -1.99
N SER A 77 7.91 -14.03 -3.04
CA SER A 77 7.27 -12.71 -3.01
C SER A 77 6.26 -12.57 -1.88
N THR A 78 5.48 -13.64 -1.60
CA THR A 78 4.48 -13.64 -0.53
C THR A 78 5.15 -13.66 0.85
N LEU A 79 6.28 -14.36 0.99
CA LEU A 79 7.10 -14.34 2.21
C LEU A 79 7.67 -12.94 2.47
N PHE A 80 8.20 -12.26 1.46
CA PHE A 80 8.64 -10.87 1.60
C PHE A 80 7.49 -9.95 2.04
N ASN A 81 6.29 -10.14 1.47
CA ASN A 81 5.11 -9.37 1.88
C ASN A 81 4.72 -9.66 3.35
N ALA A 82 4.78 -10.92 3.79
CA ALA A 82 4.54 -11.26 5.20
C ALA A 82 5.55 -10.58 6.12
N CYS A 83 6.84 -10.62 5.76
CA CYS A 83 7.90 -9.94 6.51
C CYS A 83 7.68 -8.42 6.57
N ALA A 84 7.26 -7.79 5.45
CA ALA A 84 6.96 -6.36 5.39
C ALA A 84 5.76 -5.96 6.27
N VAL A 85 4.73 -6.81 6.35
CA VAL A 85 3.54 -6.58 7.20
C VAL A 85 3.89 -6.73 8.68
N LEU A 86 4.67 -7.74 9.03
CA LEU A 86 5.08 -7.99 10.43
C LEU A 86 6.03 -6.94 10.97
N ASN A 87 6.96 -6.48 10.16
CA ASN A 87 7.95 -5.45 10.49
C ASN A 87 8.59 -5.60 11.89
N ASN A 88 8.93 -6.83 12.29
CA ASN A 88 9.56 -7.16 13.56
C ASN A 88 10.93 -7.85 13.37
N ASN A 89 11.66 -8.08 14.45
CA ASN A 89 13.02 -8.65 14.40
C ASN A 89 13.07 -10.05 13.76
N ARG A 90 12.07 -10.91 13.97
CA ARG A 90 11.98 -12.24 13.34
C ARG A 90 11.81 -12.09 11.84
N ALA A 91 10.85 -11.28 11.42
CA ALA A 91 10.60 -11.00 10.01
C ALA A 91 11.82 -10.39 9.30
N MET A 92 12.53 -9.46 9.97
CA MET A 92 13.75 -8.87 9.43
C MET A 92 14.83 -9.93 9.20
N LYS A 93 15.09 -10.81 10.17
CA LYS A 93 16.07 -11.89 10.03
C LYS A 93 15.67 -12.86 8.91
N THR A 94 14.42 -13.29 8.89
CA THR A 94 13.91 -14.20 7.85
C THR A 94 13.97 -13.55 6.47
N GLY A 95 13.54 -12.30 6.32
CA GLY A 95 13.55 -11.60 5.06
C GLY A 95 14.97 -11.38 4.51
N LYS A 96 15.95 -11.02 5.35
CA LYS A 96 17.35 -10.89 4.95
C LYS A 96 17.94 -12.24 4.52
N ARG A 97 17.70 -13.32 5.28
CA ARG A 97 18.11 -14.67 4.89
C ARG A 97 17.53 -15.06 3.52
N LEU A 98 16.24 -14.86 3.30
CA LEU A 98 15.60 -15.14 2.02
C LEU A 98 16.20 -14.35 0.85
N LEU A 99 16.63 -13.09 1.09
CA LEU A 99 17.33 -12.28 0.09
C LEU A 99 18.71 -12.83 -0.25
N ASP A 100 19.47 -13.26 0.76
CA ASP A 100 20.82 -13.80 0.58
C ASP A 100 20.77 -15.13 -0.17
N GLU A 101 19.80 -15.99 0.16
CA GLU A 101 19.58 -17.32 -0.44
C GLU A 101 18.83 -17.25 -1.77
N MET A 102 18.30 -16.06 -2.18
CA MET A 102 17.47 -15.90 -3.38
C MET A 102 18.22 -16.25 -4.66
N PRO A 103 17.69 -17.19 -5.49
CA PRO A 103 18.30 -17.57 -6.76
C PRO A 103 18.44 -16.38 -7.72
N GLU A 104 19.53 -16.35 -8.51
CA GLU A 104 19.86 -15.25 -9.41
C GLU A 104 18.75 -14.94 -10.44
N ASN A 105 18.08 -15.98 -10.95
CA ASN A 105 16.95 -15.81 -11.87
C ASN A 105 15.75 -15.08 -11.26
N TYR A 106 15.57 -15.11 -9.92
CA TYR A 106 14.51 -14.38 -9.23
C TYR A 106 14.90 -12.94 -8.92
N ARG A 107 16.20 -12.62 -8.82
CA ARG A 107 16.71 -11.24 -8.64
C ARG A 107 16.35 -10.31 -9.81
N ASN A 108 16.15 -10.89 -11.00
CA ASN A 108 15.70 -10.15 -12.20
C ASN A 108 14.20 -10.20 -12.45
N ASN A 109 13.43 -10.84 -11.56
CA ASN A 109 11.98 -10.90 -11.67
C ASN A 109 11.33 -9.69 -10.98
N ASN A 110 10.53 -8.92 -11.74
CA ASN A 110 9.90 -7.70 -11.21
C ASN A 110 9.01 -7.95 -9.99
N ILE A 111 8.30 -9.09 -9.91
CA ILE A 111 7.41 -9.39 -8.79
C ILE A 111 8.22 -9.59 -7.52
N THR A 112 9.22 -10.49 -7.57
CA THR A 112 10.04 -10.84 -6.41
C THR A 112 10.87 -9.65 -5.95
N SER A 113 11.54 -8.95 -6.87
CA SER A 113 12.37 -7.78 -6.54
C SER A 113 11.55 -6.62 -5.99
N THR A 114 10.33 -6.40 -6.50
CA THR A 114 9.45 -5.35 -5.96
C THR A 114 8.98 -5.68 -4.54
N SER A 115 8.64 -6.94 -4.25
CA SER A 115 8.28 -7.36 -2.89
C SER A 115 9.45 -7.26 -1.92
N ALA A 116 10.66 -7.57 -2.39
CA ALA A 116 11.89 -7.39 -1.60
C ALA A 116 12.18 -5.91 -1.31
N ILE A 117 11.99 -5.02 -2.29
CA ILE A 117 12.11 -3.57 -2.11
C ILE A 117 11.10 -3.07 -1.07
N ASP A 118 9.81 -3.45 -1.19
CA ASP A 118 8.78 -3.02 -0.22
C ASP A 118 9.12 -3.49 1.20
N MET A 119 9.57 -4.73 1.35
CA MET A 119 10.01 -5.28 2.64
C MET A 119 11.18 -4.49 3.24
N LEU A 120 12.23 -4.26 2.46
CA LEU A 120 13.43 -3.53 2.94
C LEU A 120 13.09 -2.09 3.32
N MET A 121 12.26 -1.42 2.51
CA MET A 121 11.77 -0.08 2.78
C MET A 121 10.95 -0.03 4.09
N LYS A 122 10.15 -1.06 4.38
CA LYS A 122 9.43 -1.19 5.66
C LYS A 122 10.35 -1.37 6.85
N PHE A 123 11.46 -2.06 6.67
CA PHE A 123 12.49 -2.22 7.70
C PHE A 123 13.40 -0.98 7.87
N GLY A 124 13.23 0.06 7.04
CA GLY A 124 14.11 1.22 7.01
C GLY A 124 15.47 0.95 6.33
N ASP A 125 15.67 -0.24 5.73
CA ASP A 125 16.91 -0.58 5.00
C ASP A 125 16.83 -0.03 3.56
N VAL A 126 16.78 1.31 3.47
CA VAL A 126 16.63 2.02 2.20
C VAL A 126 17.79 1.76 1.26
N GLU A 127 19.01 1.64 1.79
CA GLU A 127 20.23 1.42 0.97
C GLU A 127 20.16 0.08 0.22
N SER A 128 19.75 -0.99 0.90
CA SER A 128 19.59 -2.31 0.28
C SER A 128 18.45 -2.31 -0.75
N ALA A 129 17.34 -1.63 -0.46
CA ALA A 129 16.24 -1.47 -1.42
C ALA A 129 16.68 -0.71 -2.69
N GLU A 130 17.45 0.37 -2.54
CA GLU A 130 18.00 1.12 -3.67
C GLU A 130 18.97 0.26 -4.51
N ARG A 131 19.80 -0.56 -3.87
CA ARG A 131 20.69 -1.48 -4.59
C ARG A 131 19.91 -2.46 -5.48
N ILE A 132 18.83 -3.06 -4.93
CA ILE A 132 17.95 -3.94 -5.72
C ILE A 132 17.30 -3.14 -6.85
N PHE A 133 16.71 -1.98 -6.55
CA PHE A 133 16.07 -1.16 -7.57
C PHE A 133 17.02 -0.80 -8.72
N ARG A 134 18.27 -0.40 -8.42
CA ARG A 134 19.27 -0.06 -9.43
C ARG A 134 19.68 -1.26 -10.27
N SER A 135 19.80 -2.45 -9.68
CA SER A 135 20.22 -3.68 -10.38
C SER A 135 19.17 -4.24 -11.33
N MET A 136 17.89 -3.89 -11.15
CA MET A 136 16.80 -4.38 -12.01
C MET A 136 16.96 -3.90 -13.46
N LYS A 137 17.01 -4.83 -14.41
CA LYS A 137 17.13 -4.55 -15.86
C LYS A 137 15.91 -3.80 -16.40
N THR A 138 14.72 -4.18 -15.97
CA THR A 138 13.46 -3.56 -16.35
C THR A 138 12.68 -3.15 -15.10
N LYS A 139 12.05 -2.00 -15.14
CA LYS A 139 11.23 -1.48 -14.06
C LYS A 139 9.86 -1.11 -14.58
N ASN A 140 8.82 -1.62 -13.95
CA ASN A 140 7.44 -1.27 -14.28
C ASN A 140 6.89 -0.25 -13.26
N ILE A 141 5.67 0.23 -13.49
CA ILE A 141 5.05 1.23 -12.62
C ILE A 141 4.86 0.72 -11.18
N ILE A 142 4.70 -0.60 -10.98
CA ILE A 142 4.54 -1.19 -9.65
C ILE A 142 5.86 -1.07 -8.87
N THR A 143 7.00 -1.32 -9.53
CA THR A 143 8.33 -1.18 -8.92
C THR A 143 8.63 0.29 -8.56
N TYR A 144 8.34 1.24 -9.47
CA TYR A 144 8.47 2.66 -9.16
C TYR A 144 7.60 3.07 -7.97
N ASN A 145 6.33 2.68 -7.97
CA ASN A 145 5.39 3.00 -6.90
C ASN A 145 5.82 2.42 -5.54
N ALA A 146 6.29 1.17 -5.50
CA ALA A 146 6.80 0.55 -4.27
C ALA A 146 8.01 1.33 -3.71
N THR A 147 8.95 1.72 -4.59
CA THR A 147 10.14 2.46 -4.18
C THR A 147 9.80 3.89 -3.71
N ILE A 148 8.94 4.63 -4.45
CA ILE A 148 8.48 5.97 -4.06
C ILE A 148 7.72 5.91 -2.73
N LYS A 149 6.79 4.95 -2.57
CA LYS A 149 6.07 4.72 -1.32
C LYS A 149 7.02 4.42 -0.17
N GLY A 150 8.06 3.63 -0.43
CA GLY A 150 9.11 3.35 0.53
C GLY A 150 9.86 4.61 0.96
N TYR A 151 10.26 5.47 0.03
CA TYR A 151 10.87 6.76 0.36
C TYR A 151 9.95 7.64 1.19
N VAL A 152 8.65 7.73 0.82
CA VAL A 152 7.66 8.49 1.60
C VAL A 152 7.51 7.94 3.02
N GLY A 153 7.49 6.61 3.18
CA GLY A 153 7.40 5.97 4.49
C GLY A 153 8.64 6.14 5.36
N ASN A 154 9.79 6.42 4.75
CA ASN A 154 11.07 6.73 5.42
C ASN A 154 11.35 8.25 5.45
N GLU A 155 10.35 9.10 5.21
CA GLU A 155 10.42 10.57 5.25
C GLU A 155 11.43 11.18 4.25
N MET A 156 11.83 10.42 3.22
CA MET A 156 12.76 10.84 2.18
C MET A 156 12.01 11.46 0.99
N PHE A 157 11.22 12.51 1.25
CA PHE A 157 10.28 13.09 0.27
C PHE A 157 10.97 13.64 -0.98
N GLU A 158 12.15 14.25 -0.84
CA GLU A 158 12.93 14.74 -2.00
C GLU A 158 13.33 13.57 -2.91
N LYS A 159 13.85 12.46 -2.37
CA LYS A 159 14.18 11.26 -3.16
C LYS A 159 12.93 10.66 -3.83
N ALA A 160 11.78 10.71 -3.16
CA ALA A 160 10.52 10.26 -3.73
C ALA A 160 10.15 11.06 -4.98
N LEU A 161 10.28 12.40 -4.93
CA LEU A 161 10.00 13.27 -6.05
C LEU A 161 11.07 13.18 -7.15
N ASP A 162 12.36 13.04 -6.80
CA ASP A 162 13.44 12.80 -7.75
C ASP A 162 13.20 11.51 -8.57
N LEU A 163 12.75 10.45 -7.90
CA LEU A 163 12.43 9.20 -8.58
C LEU A 163 11.17 9.32 -9.44
N PHE A 164 10.15 10.04 -8.95
CA PHE A 164 8.94 10.32 -9.73
C PHE A 164 9.23 11.06 -11.04
N GLU A 165 10.11 12.06 -11.02
CA GLU A 165 10.47 12.84 -12.22
C GLU A 165 11.20 12.00 -13.29
N GLN A 166 11.73 10.83 -12.92
CA GLN A 166 12.36 9.86 -13.83
C GLN A 166 11.35 8.90 -14.48
N ILE A 167 10.07 8.93 -14.11
CA ILE A 167 9.06 8.04 -14.69
C ILE A 167 8.64 8.52 -16.08
N HIS A 168 8.87 7.67 -17.10
CA HIS A 168 8.48 7.94 -18.49
C HIS A 168 7.41 6.97 -19.01
N ILE A 169 6.75 6.23 -18.09
CA ILE A 169 5.68 5.26 -18.38
C ILE A 169 4.35 5.77 -17.82
N SER A 170 3.25 5.16 -18.27
CA SER A 170 1.90 5.55 -17.83
C SER A 170 1.73 5.45 -16.31
N LEU A 171 1.21 6.50 -15.72
CA LEU A 171 0.94 6.60 -14.29
C LEU A 171 -0.38 5.89 -13.93
N THR A 172 -0.51 5.49 -12.67
CA THR A 172 -1.72 4.88 -12.10
C THR A 172 -2.25 5.74 -10.96
N ASN A 173 -3.49 5.46 -10.48
CA ASN A 173 -4.05 6.14 -9.31
C ASN A 173 -3.11 6.04 -8.09
N VAL A 174 -2.46 4.90 -7.91
CA VAL A 174 -1.47 4.70 -6.85
C VAL A 174 -0.32 5.70 -7.00
N THR A 175 0.18 5.94 -8.21
CA THR A 175 1.26 6.91 -8.45
C THR A 175 0.83 8.32 -8.08
N TYR A 176 -0.35 8.75 -8.55
CA TYR A 176 -0.91 10.07 -8.19
C TYR A 176 -1.01 10.23 -6.68
N THR A 177 -1.62 9.26 -6.00
CA THR A 177 -1.81 9.27 -4.54
C THR A 177 -0.51 9.42 -3.77
N ILE A 178 0.50 8.59 -4.05
CA ILE A 178 1.77 8.64 -3.29
C ILE A 178 2.58 9.90 -3.59
N VAL A 179 2.51 10.42 -4.81
CA VAL A 179 3.22 11.65 -5.18
C VAL A 179 2.54 12.88 -4.57
N PHE A 180 1.20 12.96 -4.56
CA PHE A 180 0.48 14.03 -3.85
C PHE A 180 0.80 14.00 -2.35
N ASN A 181 0.84 12.80 -1.74
CA ASN A 181 1.24 12.65 -0.34
C ASN A 181 2.68 13.11 -0.09
N ALA A 182 3.62 12.78 -0.98
CA ALA A 182 5.00 13.26 -0.90
C ALA A 182 5.07 14.80 -0.98
N CYS A 183 4.34 15.39 -1.93
CA CYS A 183 4.26 16.84 -2.09
C CYS A 183 3.67 17.53 -0.85
N ALA A 184 2.57 16.98 -0.29
CA ALA A 184 1.93 17.51 0.91
C ALA A 184 2.83 17.46 2.15
N LYS A 185 3.69 16.43 2.25
CA LYS A 185 4.64 16.26 3.36
C LYS A 185 5.86 17.15 3.25
N LEU A 186 6.41 17.27 2.03
CA LEU A 186 7.58 18.11 1.77
C LEU A 186 7.24 19.61 1.87
N CYS A 187 6.07 20.01 1.38
CA CYS A 187 5.44 21.31 1.52
C CYS A 187 6.38 22.50 1.18
N ASN A 188 7.14 22.41 0.08
CA ASN A 188 8.00 23.47 -0.45
C ASN A 188 7.59 23.87 -1.88
N ASP A 189 8.23 24.91 -2.45
CA ASP A 189 7.91 25.45 -3.78
C ASP A 189 8.09 24.39 -4.90
N ARG A 190 9.12 23.53 -4.80
CA ARG A 190 9.34 22.44 -5.76
C ARG A 190 8.19 21.44 -5.71
N ALA A 191 7.80 21.00 -4.53
CA ALA A 191 6.70 20.07 -4.32
C ALA A 191 5.37 20.67 -4.83
N MET A 192 5.11 21.94 -4.56
CA MET A 192 3.95 22.67 -5.09
C MET A 192 3.93 22.63 -6.62
N LYS A 193 5.04 22.94 -7.27
CA LYS A 193 5.16 22.95 -8.73
C LYS A 193 4.93 21.58 -9.34
N ILE A 194 5.53 20.53 -8.75
CA ILE A 194 5.35 19.12 -9.17
C ILE A 194 3.89 18.71 -8.99
N GLY A 195 3.31 18.93 -7.81
CA GLY A 195 1.94 18.56 -7.50
C GLY A 195 0.91 19.21 -8.39
N LYS A 196 1.02 20.53 -8.62
CA LYS A 196 0.12 21.28 -9.53
C LYS A 196 0.26 20.81 -11.00
N LYS A 197 1.48 20.55 -11.46
CA LYS A 197 1.73 20.00 -12.80
C LYS A 197 1.13 18.60 -12.96
N LEU A 198 1.27 17.75 -11.93
CA LEU A 198 0.71 16.40 -11.91
C LEU A 198 -0.81 16.45 -11.92
N LEU A 199 -1.42 17.29 -11.08
CA LEU A 199 -2.87 17.49 -11.02
C LEU A 199 -3.46 17.94 -12.36
N ALA A 200 -2.80 18.89 -13.04
CA ALA A 200 -3.25 19.38 -14.35
C ALA A 200 -3.27 18.27 -15.42
N LYS A 201 -2.38 17.28 -15.31
CA LYS A 201 -2.27 16.15 -16.25
C LYS A 201 -3.10 14.92 -15.81
N MET A 202 -3.74 14.97 -14.64
CA MET A 202 -4.48 13.84 -14.09
C MET A 202 -5.72 13.54 -14.96
N PRO A 203 -5.85 12.30 -15.48
CA PRO A 203 -6.98 11.93 -16.33
C PRO A 203 -8.28 11.82 -15.52
N GLU A 204 -9.42 11.89 -16.20
CA GLU A 204 -10.75 11.94 -15.57
C GLU A 204 -11.04 10.70 -14.71
N ASN A 205 -10.65 9.52 -15.16
CA ASN A 205 -10.82 8.29 -14.38
C ASN A 205 -10.09 8.34 -13.02
N SER A 206 -8.91 8.98 -12.97
CA SER A 206 -8.17 9.18 -11.71
C SER A 206 -8.78 10.28 -10.85
N ARG A 207 -9.43 11.28 -11.45
CA ARG A 207 -10.20 12.31 -10.72
C ARG A 207 -11.47 11.77 -10.08
N ASN A 208 -12.02 10.69 -10.62
CA ASN A 208 -13.19 9.99 -10.05
C ASN A 208 -12.83 8.96 -8.98
N ASP A 209 -11.54 8.77 -8.70
CA ASP A 209 -11.05 7.92 -7.61
C ASP A 209 -10.92 8.74 -6.32
N ASN A 210 -11.75 8.41 -5.31
CA ASN A 210 -11.81 9.19 -4.07
C ASN A 210 -10.45 9.23 -3.34
N ILE A 211 -9.69 8.13 -3.34
CA ILE A 211 -8.39 8.06 -2.65
C ILE A 211 -7.42 9.06 -3.29
N THR A 212 -7.36 9.07 -4.61
CA THR A 212 -6.50 9.99 -5.37
C THR A 212 -6.93 11.44 -5.17
N SER A 213 -8.24 11.71 -5.26
CA SER A 213 -8.79 13.05 -5.10
C SER A 213 -8.61 13.59 -3.67
N ASN A 214 -8.79 12.75 -2.66
CA ASN A 214 -8.54 13.11 -1.26
C ASN A 214 -7.08 13.45 -1.00
N SER A 215 -6.14 12.72 -1.63
CA SER A 215 -4.71 13.04 -1.55
C SER A 215 -4.35 14.37 -2.25
N ALA A 216 -5.02 14.67 -3.38
CA ALA A 216 -4.88 15.96 -4.06
C ALA A 216 -5.44 17.11 -3.21
N ILE A 217 -6.60 16.91 -2.56
CA ILE A 217 -7.19 17.88 -1.62
C ILE A 217 -6.22 18.16 -0.46
N ASP A 218 -5.70 17.12 0.23
CA ASP A 218 -4.76 17.30 1.35
C ASP A 218 -3.51 18.07 0.90
N MET A 219 -2.97 17.75 -0.27
CA MET A 219 -1.83 18.47 -0.85
C MET A 219 -2.15 19.95 -1.09
N LEU A 220 -3.26 20.28 -1.75
CA LEU A 220 -3.64 21.65 -2.05
C LEU A 220 -3.89 22.46 -0.78
N MET A 221 -4.58 21.87 0.20
CA MET A 221 -4.82 22.48 1.51
C MET A 221 -3.51 22.75 2.25
N LYS A 222 -2.52 21.87 2.17
CA LYS A 222 -1.19 22.09 2.74
C LYS A 222 -0.44 23.25 2.09
N PHE A 223 -0.69 23.48 0.79
CA PHE A 223 -0.12 24.63 0.08
C PHE A 223 -0.95 25.92 0.21
N GLY A 224 -2.05 25.91 0.96
CA GLY A 224 -2.95 27.04 1.10
C GLY A 224 -3.82 27.32 -0.15
N ASP A 225 -3.82 26.41 -1.13
CA ASP A 225 -4.64 26.54 -2.36
C ASP A 225 -6.06 25.98 -2.11
N VAL A 226 -6.75 26.64 -1.18
CA VAL A 226 -8.08 26.23 -0.73
C VAL A 226 -9.09 26.22 -1.87
N GLU A 227 -9.05 27.20 -2.77
CA GLU A 227 -9.97 27.30 -3.90
C GLU A 227 -9.89 26.10 -4.83
N SER A 228 -8.66 25.64 -5.15
CA SER A 228 -8.46 24.46 -5.99
C SER A 228 -8.93 23.17 -5.26
N ALA A 229 -8.71 23.07 -3.96
CA ALA A 229 -9.19 21.95 -3.16
C ALA A 229 -10.74 21.89 -3.13
N GLU A 230 -11.41 23.04 -2.94
CA GLU A 230 -12.86 23.13 -2.99
C GLU A 230 -13.43 22.72 -4.36
N ARG A 231 -12.75 23.09 -5.47
CA ARG A 231 -13.16 22.66 -6.81
C ARG A 231 -13.11 21.14 -6.97
N ILE A 232 -12.04 20.49 -6.49
CA ILE A 232 -11.96 19.02 -6.50
C ILE A 232 -13.05 18.42 -5.63
N PHE A 233 -13.22 18.91 -4.41
CA PHE A 233 -14.24 18.42 -3.48
C PHE A 233 -15.64 18.48 -4.09
N ARG A 234 -16.02 19.60 -4.76
CA ARG A 234 -17.31 19.74 -5.42
C ARG A 234 -17.48 18.75 -6.59
N SER A 235 -16.40 18.38 -7.28
CA SER A 235 -16.44 17.45 -8.42
C SER A 235 -16.64 15.99 -8.02
N ILE A 236 -16.34 15.60 -6.77
CA ILE A 236 -16.51 14.23 -6.26
C ILE A 236 -17.99 13.91 -6.14
N LYS A 237 -18.47 12.92 -6.90
CA LYS A 237 -19.89 12.54 -6.95
C LYS A 237 -20.38 11.89 -5.66
N ALA A 238 -19.65 10.93 -5.13
CA ALA A 238 -19.97 10.22 -3.89
C ALA A 238 -18.87 10.51 -2.85
N LYS A 239 -19.12 11.47 -1.99
CA LYS A 239 -18.19 11.85 -0.92
C LYS A 239 -18.33 10.89 0.24
N ASP A 240 -17.22 10.40 0.73
CA ASP A 240 -17.12 9.55 1.92
C ASP A 240 -16.60 10.35 3.13
N ILE A 241 -16.58 9.69 4.29
CA ILE A 241 -16.07 10.28 5.53
C ILE A 241 -14.64 10.81 5.39
N ILE A 242 -13.80 10.15 4.58
CA ILE A 242 -12.41 10.55 4.37
C ILE A 242 -12.36 11.84 3.54
N THR A 243 -13.24 11.97 2.55
CA THR A 243 -13.36 13.17 1.72
C THR A 243 -13.75 14.41 2.55
N TYR A 244 -14.77 14.28 3.38
CA TYR A 244 -15.17 15.36 4.31
C TYR A 244 -14.08 15.65 5.32
N GLY A 245 -13.48 14.63 5.93
CA GLY A 245 -12.38 14.76 6.88
C GLY A 245 -11.16 15.49 6.29
N ALA A 246 -10.81 15.23 5.03
CA ALA A 246 -9.72 15.93 4.35
C ALA A 246 -10.01 17.44 4.21
N MET A 247 -11.24 17.80 3.84
CA MET A 247 -11.65 19.21 3.72
C MET A 247 -11.72 19.92 5.07
N VAL A 248 -12.36 19.33 6.08
CA VAL A 248 -12.44 19.92 7.44
C VAL A 248 -11.05 20.12 8.01
N LYS A 249 -10.17 19.12 7.94
CA LYS A 249 -8.78 19.23 8.36
C LYS A 249 -8.04 20.34 7.59
N GLY A 250 -8.29 20.43 6.30
CA GLY A 250 -7.69 21.44 5.44
C GLY A 250 -8.12 22.86 5.83
N TYR A 251 -9.41 23.08 6.05
CA TYR A 251 -9.92 24.39 6.52
C TYR A 251 -9.32 24.77 7.88
N VAL A 252 -9.29 23.85 8.84
CA VAL A 252 -8.67 24.09 10.15
C VAL A 252 -7.19 24.43 10.02
N GLY A 253 -6.46 23.73 9.14
CA GLY A 253 -5.05 23.99 8.87
C GLY A 253 -4.77 25.35 8.19
N ASN A 254 -5.77 25.92 7.52
CA ASN A 254 -5.73 27.25 6.91
C ASN A 254 -6.46 28.32 7.73
N GLU A 255 -6.73 28.05 9.02
CA GLU A 255 -7.40 28.97 9.97
C GLU A 255 -8.81 29.42 9.53
N MET A 256 -9.45 28.64 8.63
CA MET A 256 -10.81 28.91 8.13
C MET A 256 -11.84 28.14 8.98
N PHE A 257 -11.87 28.41 10.28
CA PHE A 257 -12.63 27.64 11.28
C PHE A 257 -14.13 27.67 11.01
N GLU A 258 -14.69 28.83 10.62
CA GLU A 258 -16.10 28.96 10.25
C GLU A 258 -16.47 28.01 9.11
N LYS A 259 -15.68 27.98 8.02
CA LYS A 259 -15.92 27.04 6.90
C LYS A 259 -15.79 25.58 7.33
N ALA A 260 -14.92 25.28 8.28
CA ALA A 260 -14.80 23.93 8.80
C ALA A 260 -16.07 23.49 9.55
N LEU A 261 -16.68 24.39 10.34
CA LEU A 261 -17.93 24.15 11.05
C LEU A 261 -19.13 24.10 10.10
N ASP A 262 -19.25 25.05 9.17
CA ASP A 262 -20.30 25.04 8.16
C ASP A 262 -20.31 23.74 7.35
N LEU A 263 -19.12 23.24 6.98
CA LEU A 263 -19.01 21.96 6.27
C LEU A 263 -19.40 20.79 7.19
N PHE A 264 -18.99 20.82 8.45
CA PHE A 264 -19.30 19.77 9.41
C PHE A 264 -20.82 19.65 9.64
N GLU A 265 -21.55 20.77 9.75
CA GLU A 265 -23.01 20.78 9.90
C GLU A 265 -23.75 20.21 8.68
N GLN A 266 -23.11 20.23 7.50
CA GLN A 266 -23.68 19.68 6.26
C GLN A 266 -23.46 18.17 6.09
N ILE A 267 -22.67 17.53 6.98
CA ILE A 267 -22.35 16.11 6.86
C ILE A 267 -23.51 15.27 7.39
N ASP A 268 -24.15 14.52 6.49
CA ASP A 268 -25.26 13.60 6.79
C ASP A 268 -24.77 12.12 6.78
N ILE A 269 -23.57 11.89 7.27
CA ILE A 269 -22.98 10.54 7.42
C ILE A 269 -22.35 10.41 8.80
N GLU A 270 -22.33 9.19 9.35
CA GLU A 270 -21.69 8.92 10.64
C GLU A 270 -20.19 9.21 10.59
N LEU A 271 -19.74 10.09 11.45
CA LEU A 271 -18.36 10.57 11.50
C LEU A 271 -17.54 9.73 12.48
N GLY A 272 -16.26 9.50 12.15
CA GLY A 272 -15.30 8.86 13.06
C GLY A 272 -14.70 9.84 14.06
N ASP A 273 -14.14 9.30 15.15
CA ASP A 273 -13.55 10.06 16.28
C ASP A 273 -12.53 11.12 15.84
N VAL A 274 -11.76 10.84 14.79
CA VAL A 274 -10.75 11.77 14.24
C VAL A 274 -11.40 13.07 13.74
N THR A 275 -12.53 12.99 13.05
CA THR A 275 -13.23 14.16 12.51
C THR A 275 -13.80 15.00 13.64
N TYR A 276 -14.43 14.37 14.66
CA TYR A 276 -14.89 15.07 15.86
C TYR A 276 -13.77 15.79 16.57
N THR A 277 -12.61 15.16 16.75
CA THR A 277 -11.42 15.77 17.38
C THR A 277 -10.97 17.02 16.62
N ILE A 278 -10.95 16.98 15.28
CA ILE A 278 -10.57 18.14 14.46
C ILE A 278 -11.57 19.28 14.62
N VAL A 279 -12.87 18.98 14.64
CA VAL A 279 -13.94 19.98 14.81
C VAL A 279 -13.90 20.59 16.21
N PHE A 280 -13.72 19.81 17.26
CA PHE A 280 -13.58 20.36 18.62
C PHE A 280 -12.38 21.30 18.72
N ASN A 281 -11.25 20.97 18.06
CA ASN A 281 -10.10 21.87 17.98
C ASN A 281 -10.43 23.17 17.21
N ALA A 282 -11.27 23.11 16.17
CA ALA A 282 -11.73 24.31 15.47
C ALA A 282 -12.62 25.19 16.37
N CYS A 283 -13.57 24.58 17.08
CA CYS A 283 -14.43 25.31 18.04
C CYS A 283 -13.59 26.00 19.12
N ALA A 284 -12.61 25.31 19.70
CA ALA A 284 -11.74 25.86 20.74
C ALA A 284 -10.86 27.04 20.27
N LYS A 285 -10.66 27.20 18.96
CA LYS A 285 -9.90 28.32 18.37
C LYS A 285 -10.77 29.50 17.96
N LEU A 286 -12.09 29.32 17.90
CA LEU A 286 -13.05 30.40 17.65
C LEU A 286 -13.51 31.10 18.93
N CYS A 287 -13.29 30.47 20.10
CA CYS A 287 -13.55 31.07 21.44
C CYS A 287 -12.35 31.85 21.93
#